data_bd3f98fcce7171ca55fb6d0c3a9a95a3
#
_entry.id   bd3f98fcce7171ca55fb6d0c3a9a95a3
#
_cell.length_a   1.000
_cell.length_b   1.000
_cell.length_c   1.000
_cell.angle_alpha   90.00
_cell.angle_beta   90.00
_cell.angle_gamma   90.00
#
_symmetry.space_group_name_H-M   'P 1'
#
loop_
_entity.id
_entity.type
_entity.pdbx_description
1 polymer ?
#
loop_
_entity_poly.entity_id
_entity_poly.type
_entity_poly.pdbx_seq_one_letter_code
_entity_poly.pdbx_strand_id
1 'polypeptide(L)'
;MKNIHGGDIYQYNNILDFSANINPLGAPESVNRSIADAIGQIGHYPEMYSDSLRKAIGEKYHIDSSQIICGNGAADVIYRYVYAVRPKKILVTAPCFAEYEGAWRSLWASYDVPETAVYSLDHQDFCIKEDILTLIEREMPEVVFLCNPNNPTGVLIPVQILASIVEYCKDNKIRLFLDECFMDFTGREEENSLVEKLKEYPNLMILKAFTKMYAMAGVRLGFGLTADTELIDRMYQAGPPWNVSVLASAAGKAALKEDDFVKETVQYIRKEKEYLYQALDTLGVQYWKSAANYILLKADRDLKERLIAAGILIRDCSNYRNLSEGYFRIAVKSHADNEKLIAALKVVLER
;
A
#
# COMPACT_ATOMS: atom_id res chain seq x y z
N MET A 1 14.82 -14.09 -7.07
CA MET A 1 14.18 -14.43 -5.77
C MET A 1 12.67 -14.32 -5.96
N LYS A 2 11.87 -15.27 -5.48
CA LYS A 2 10.41 -15.08 -5.45
C LYS A 2 10.10 -14.01 -4.40
N ASN A 3 9.47 -12.90 -4.81
CA ASN A 3 8.93 -11.94 -3.83
C ASN A 3 7.84 -12.65 -3.03
N ILE A 4 8.06 -12.79 -1.73
CA ILE A 4 7.08 -13.41 -0.84
C ILE A 4 6.22 -12.28 -0.29
N HIS A 5 4.89 -12.37 -0.52
CA HIS A 5 3.91 -11.44 0.04
C HIS A 5 3.10 -12.10 1.15
N GLY A 6 2.37 -11.31 1.94
CA GLY A 6 1.34 -11.83 2.84
C GLY A 6 0.07 -12.23 2.08
N GLY A 7 -0.83 -12.98 2.73
CA GLY A 7 -2.12 -13.37 2.17
C GLY A 7 -2.11 -14.68 1.37
N ASP A 8 -0.98 -15.40 1.29
CA ASP A 8 -0.93 -16.73 0.70
C ASP A 8 -1.41 -17.77 1.71
N ILE A 9 -2.73 -17.89 1.84
CA ILE A 9 -3.41 -18.83 2.76
C ILE A 9 -3.67 -20.20 2.13
N TYR A 10 -3.50 -20.34 0.82
CA TYR A 10 -3.88 -21.53 0.06
C TYR A 10 -3.05 -22.78 0.40
N GLN A 11 -1.93 -22.60 1.11
CA GLN A 11 -1.06 -23.68 1.58
C GLN A 11 -1.52 -24.24 2.95
N TYR A 12 -2.51 -23.62 3.59
CA TYR A 12 -2.91 -23.94 4.95
C TYR A 12 -4.41 -24.30 5.01
N ASN A 13 -4.75 -25.24 5.89
CA ASN A 13 -6.14 -25.54 6.21
C ASN A 13 -6.58 -24.75 7.44
N ASN A 14 -7.60 -23.91 7.30
CA ASN A 14 -8.23 -23.17 8.41
C ASN A 14 -7.27 -22.29 9.23
N ILE A 15 -6.34 -21.60 8.58
CA ILE A 15 -5.42 -20.67 9.24
C ILE A 15 -6.05 -19.29 9.41
N LEU A 16 -5.87 -18.68 10.58
CA LEU A 16 -6.26 -17.30 10.83
C LEU A 16 -5.17 -16.35 10.29
N ASP A 17 -5.50 -15.60 9.24
CA ASP A 17 -4.54 -14.80 8.48
C ASP A 17 -4.36 -13.39 9.03
N PHE A 18 -3.25 -13.13 9.73
CA PHE A 18 -2.75 -11.82 10.11
C PHE A 18 -1.66 -11.28 9.16
N SER A 19 -1.31 -12.00 8.10
CA SER A 19 -0.27 -11.59 7.15
C SER A 19 -0.76 -10.59 6.10
N ALA A 20 -2.07 -10.55 5.81
CA ALA A 20 -2.72 -9.63 4.89
C ALA A 20 -3.46 -8.51 5.62
N ASN A 21 -3.14 -7.26 5.26
CA ASN A 21 -3.66 -6.04 5.91
C ASN A 21 -5.03 -5.66 5.31
N ILE A 22 -6.04 -6.48 5.49
CA ILE A 22 -7.39 -6.27 4.98
C ILE A 22 -8.29 -5.74 6.10
N ASN A 23 -9.20 -4.82 5.78
CA ASN A 23 -10.16 -4.28 6.72
C ASN A 23 -10.95 -5.39 7.41
N PRO A 24 -10.94 -5.48 8.75
CA PRO A 24 -11.65 -6.52 9.49
C PRO A 24 -13.18 -6.42 9.42
N LEU A 25 -13.74 -5.26 9.05
CA LEU A 25 -15.18 -5.09 8.88
C LEU A 25 -15.70 -5.74 7.59
N GLY A 26 -14.82 -6.24 6.72
CA GLY A 26 -15.19 -6.83 5.44
C GLY A 26 -15.52 -5.77 4.38
N ALA A 27 -16.07 -6.20 3.24
CA ALA A 27 -16.53 -5.28 2.20
C ALA A 27 -17.92 -4.73 2.56
N PRO A 28 -18.18 -3.43 2.30
CA PRO A 28 -19.51 -2.85 2.48
C PRO A 28 -20.60 -3.63 1.71
N GLU A 29 -21.82 -3.67 2.25
CA GLU A 29 -22.92 -4.38 1.61
C GLU A 29 -23.22 -3.83 0.21
N SER A 30 -23.13 -2.52 0.03
CA SER A 30 -23.31 -1.84 -1.26
C SER A 30 -22.33 -2.32 -2.31
N VAL A 31 -21.07 -2.57 -1.90
CA VAL A 31 -20.00 -3.12 -2.77
C VAL A 31 -20.35 -4.54 -3.18
N ASN A 32 -20.72 -5.39 -2.22
CA ASN A 32 -21.12 -6.79 -2.50
C ASN A 32 -22.34 -6.84 -3.44
N ARG A 33 -23.35 -5.99 -3.19
CA ARG A 33 -24.54 -5.88 -4.03
C ARG A 33 -24.19 -5.40 -5.44
N SER A 34 -23.33 -4.39 -5.57
CA SER A 34 -22.93 -3.87 -6.89
C SER A 34 -22.17 -4.89 -7.73
N ILE A 35 -21.38 -5.75 -7.10
CA ILE A 35 -20.72 -6.89 -7.77
C ILE A 35 -21.78 -7.90 -8.25
N ALA A 36 -22.73 -8.26 -7.40
CA ALA A 36 -23.80 -9.19 -7.75
C ALA A 36 -24.65 -8.68 -8.92
N ASP A 37 -25.03 -7.40 -8.91
CA ASP A 37 -25.80 -6.75 -9.99
C ASP A 37 -25.01 -6.69 -11.30
N ALA A 38 -23.69 -6.56 -11.25
CA ALA A 38 -22.83 -6.52 -12.41
C ALA A 38 -22.53 -7.89 -13.04
N ILE A 39 -22.88 -9.01 -12.38
CA ILE A 39 -22.65 -10.37 -12.94
C ILE A 39 -23.32 -10.54 -14.30
N GLY A 40 -24.48 -9.95 -14.52
CA GLY A 40 -25.16 -9.99 -15.83
C GLY A 40 -24.38 -9.32 -16.97
N GLN A 41 -23.36 -8.53 -16.68
CA GLN A 41 -22.55 -7.78 -17.66
C GLN A 41 -21.26 -8.51 -18.07
N ILE A 42 -20.95 -9.68 -17.49
CA ILE A 42 -19.68 -10.40 -17.78
C ILE A 42 -19.54 -10.87 -19.24
N GLY A 43 -20.63 -10.90 -20.00
CA GLY A 43 -20.62 -11.22 -21.44
C GLY A 43 -20.12 -10.07 -22.32
N HIS A 44 -19.86 -8.89 -21.77
CA HIS A 44 -19.38 -7.72 -22.50
C HIS A 44 -17.98 -7.33 -22.03
N TYR A 45 -17.16 -6.78 -22.97
CA TYR A 45 -15.92 -6.15 -22.58
C TYR A 45 -16.19 -4.94 -21.66
N PRO A 46 -15.35 -4.69 -20.66
CA PRO A 46 -15.46 -3.48 -19.84
C PRO A 46 -15.12 -2.22 -20.66
N GLU A 47 -15.34 -1.05 -20.09
CA GLU A 47 -14.84 0.20 -20.67
C GLU A 47 -13.32 0.13 -20.80
N MET A 48 -12.80 0.43 -22.01
CA MET A 48 -11.38 0.28 -22.32
C MET A 48 -10.47 1.07 -21.38
N TYR A 49 -10.88 2.27 -21.00
CA TYR A 49 -10.14 3.20 -20.15
C TYR A 49 -10.84 3.47 -18.82
N SER A 50 -11.85 2.66 -18.46
CA SER A 50 -12.61 2.79 -17.19
C SER A 50 -13.21 4.19 -16.98
N ASP A 51 -13.76 4.80 -18.03
CA ASP A 51 -14.19 6.20 -18.05
C ASP A 51 -15.23 6.52 -16.98
N SER A 52 -16.22 5.65 -16.77
CA SER A 52 -17.24 5.84 -15.74
C SER A 52 -16.66 5.76 -14.31
N LEU A 53 -15.66 4.89 -14.08
CA LEU A 53 -14.96 4.79 -12.81
C LEU A 53 -14.03 5.99 -12.58
N ARG A 54 -13.27 6.41 -13.61
CA ARG A 54 -12.42 7.61 -13.55
C ARG A 54 -13.25 8.85 -13.23
N LYS A 55 -14.43 8.99 -13.83
CA LYS A 55 -15.35 10.08 -13.51
C LYS A 55 -15.79 10.04 -12.05
N ALA A 56 -16.17 8.88 -11.52
CA ALA A 56 -16.57 8.74 -10.12
C ALA A 56 -15.40 9.03 -9.15
N ILE A 57 -14.17 8.62 -9.48
CA ILE A 57 -12.97 8.98 -8.72
C ILE A 57 -12.73 10.48 -8.79
N GLY A 58 -12.85 11.08 -9.97
CA GLY A 58 -12.68 12.52 -10.18
C GLY A 58 -13.67 13.36 -9.37
N GLU A 59 -14.94 12.94 -9.29
CA GLU A 59 -15.96 13.54 -8.45
C GLU A 59 -15.60 13.47 -6.95
N LYS A 60 -15.07 12.32 -6.50
CA LYS A 60 -14.68 12.11 -5.10
C LYS A 60 -13.49 12.96 -4.67
N TYR A 61 -12.47 13.09 -5.52
CA TYR A 61 -11.21 13.76 -5.21
C TYR A 61 -11.09 15.17 -5.83
N HIS A 62 -12.16 15.67 -6.50
CA HIS A 62 -12.18 16.98 -7.18
C HIS A 62 -11.06 17.14 -8.23
N ILE A 63 -10.79 16.07 -8.96
CA ILE A 63 -9.74 15.96 -9.98
C ILE A 63 -10.39 15.65 -11.34
N ASP A 64 -9.83 16.20 -12.42
CA ASP A 64 -10.28 15.86 -13.77
C ASP A 64 -10.01 14.39 -14.09
N SER A 65 -10.95 13.72 -14.75
CA SER A 65 -10.82 12.30 -15.07
C SER A 65 -9.63 11.99 -16.00
N SER A 66 -9.14 12.97 -16.78
CA SER A 66 -7.92 12.84 -17.59
C SER A 66 -6.63 12.67 -16.77
N GLN A 67 -6.67 13.05 -15.50
CA GLN A 67 -5.56 12.95 -14.54
C GLN A 67 -5.56 11.62 -13.76
N ILE A 68 -6.42 10.67 -14.14
CA ILE A 68 -6.67 9.42 -13.41
C ILE A 68 -6.39 8.22 -14.29
N ILE A 69 -5.69 7.23 -13.76
CA ILE A 69 -5.55 5.90 -14.36
C ILE A 69 -6.08 4.83 -13.40
N CYS A 70 -6.89 3.91 -13.90
CA CYS A 70 -7.35 2.74 -13.16
C CYS A 70 -6.53 1.50 -13.55
N GLY A 71 -6.26 0.64 -12.56
CA GLY A 71 -5.47 -0.57 -12.75
C GLY A 71 -6.06 -1.81 -12.08
N ASN A 72 -5.65 -2.98 -12.55
CA ASN A 72 -5.97 -4.28 -11.96
C ASN A 72 -5.23 -4.47 -10.62
N GLY A 73 -5.61 -3.68 -9.63
CA GLY A 73 -4.89 -3.46 -8.37
C GLY A 73 -3.79 -2.41 -8.49
N ALA A 74 -3.31 -1.95 -7.34
CA ALA A 74 -2.24 -0.95 -7.28
C ALA A 74 -0.93 -1.41 -7.96
N ALA A 75 -0.62 -2.70 -7.91
CA ALA A 75 0.57 -3.25 -8.57
C ALA A 75 0.55 -3.01 -10.11
N ASP A 76 -0.59 -3.18 -10.78
CA ASP A 76 -0.70 -2.89 -12.21
C ASP A 76 -0.37 -1.42 -12.52
N VAL A 77 -0.81 -0.48 -11.66
CA VAL A 77 -0.49 0.95 -11.81
C VAL A 77 1.01 1.20 -11.64
N ILE A 78 1.67 0.54 -10.66
CA ILE A 78 3.13 0.65 -10.45
C ILE A 78 3.88 0.19 -11.70
N TYR A 79 3.54 -0.99 -12.24
CA TYR A 79 4.19 -1.53 -13.44
C TYR A 79 3.96 -0.62 -14.65
N ARG A 80 2.73 -0.17 -14.90
CA ARG A 80 2.43 0.78 -16.00
C ARG A 80 3.20 2.08 -15.86
N TYR A 81 3.30 2.63 -14.64
CA TYR A 81 4.09 3.83 -14.39
C TYR A 81 5.57 3.61 -14.75
N VAL A 82 6.15 2.53 -14.26
CA VAL A 82 7.56 2.21 -14.51
C VAL A 82 7.83 1.99 -16.00
N TYR A 83 6.94 1.27 -16.71
CA TYR A 83 7.08 1.05 -18.15
C TYR A 83 6.83 2.32 -18.97
N ALA A 84 6.01 3.26 -18.52
CA ALA A 84 5.77 4.54 -19.16
C ALA A 84 6.91 5.53 -18.96
N VAL A 85 7.52 5.56 -17.77
CA VAL A 85 8.62 6.46 -17.42
C VAL A 85 9.98 5.91 -17.84
N ARG A 86 10.20 4.59 -17.70
CA ARG A 86 11.46 3.86 -18.01
C ARG A 86 12.69 4.50 -17.35
N PRO A 87 12.67 4.73 -16.03
CA PRO A 87 13.77 5.43 -15.36
C PRO A 87 15.04 4.56 -15.36
N LYS A 88 16.19 5.19 -15.61
CA LYS A 88 17.50 4.52 -15.53
C LYS A 88 17.99 4.40 -14.09
N LYS A 89 17.63 5.34 -13.23
CA LYS A 89 18.00 5.34 -11.82
C LYS A 89 16.80 5.68 -10.95
N ILE A 90 16.57 4.88 -9.92
CA ILE A 90 15.53 5.11 -8.93
C ILE A 90 16.12 5.23 -7.53
N LEU A 91 15.38 5.91 -6.64
CA LEU A 91 15.60 5.87 -5.20
C LEU A 91 14.38 5.25 -4.52
N VAL A 92 14.63 4.32 -3.61
CA VAL A 92 13.61 3.71 -2.74
C VAL A 92 14.03 3.85 -1.27
N THR A 93 13.05 3.86 -0.35
CA THR A 93 13.34 3.67 1.07
C THR A 93 13.53 2.19 1.40
N ALA A 94 14.21 1.89 2.49
CA ALA A 94 14.34 0.51 3.00
C ALA A 94 14.14 0.50 4.53
N PRO A 95 13.16 -0.28 5.04
CA PRO A 95 12.29 -1.19 4.30
C PRO A 95 11.16 -0.45 3.55
N CYS A 96 10.73 -1.01 2.40
CA CYS A 96 9.54 -0.57 1.68
C CYS A 96 8.88 -1.72 0.90
N PHE A 97 7.76 -1.43 0.25
CA PHE A 97 7.06 -2.41 -0.58
C PHE A 97 7.92 -2.82 -1.79
N ALA A 98 8.11 -4.13 -1.96
CA ALA A 98 9.07 -4.69 -2.91
C ALA A 98 8.72 -4.45 -4.39
N GLU A 99 7.45 -4.16 -4.70
CA GLU A 99 6.99 -4.03 -6.09
C GLU A 99 7.51 -2.77 -6.80
N TYR A 100 7.94 -1.74 -6.09
CA TYR A 100 8.57 -0.57 -6.74
C TYR A 100 9.87 -0.99 -7.44
N GLU A 101 10.74 -1.64 -6.69
CA GLU A 101 12.00 -2.16 -7.23
C GLU A 101 11.77 -3.36 -8.15
N GLY A 102 10.78 -4.21 -7.86
CA GLY A 102 10.37 -5.34 -8.70
C GLY A 102 9.95 -4.90 -10.09
N ALA A 103 9.06 -3.91 -10.19
CA ALA A 103 8.60 -3.34 -11.46
C ALA A 103 9.77 -2.69 -12.23
N TRP A 104 10.62 -1.93 -11.54
CA TRP A 104 11.76 -1.29 -12.17
C TRP A 104 12.79 -2.32 -12.69
N ARG A 105 13.09 -3.34 -11.91
CA ARG A 105 14.00 -4.44 -12.33
C ARG A 105 13.49 -5.18 -13.55
N SER A 106 12.17 -5.26 -13.73
CA SER A 106 11.55 -5.93 -14.89
C SER A 106 11.80 -5.23 -16.24
N LEU A 107 12.31 -3.99 -16.23
CA LEU A 107 12.73 -3.27 -17.45
C LEU A 107 14.06 -3.79 -18.01
N TRP A 108 14.84 -4.50 -17.20
CA TRP A 108 16.24 -4.81 -17.48
C TRP A 108 16.45 -6.32 -17.67
N ALA A 109 17.41 -6.70 -18.51
CA ALA A 109 17.90 -8.06 -18.54
C ALA A 109 18.57 -8.40 -17.19
N SER A 110 18.51 -9.66 -16.75
CA SER A 110 18.90 -10.09 -15.40
C SER A 110 20.33 -9.72 -14.96
N TYR A 111 21.22 -9.46 -15.93
CA TYR A 111 22.63 -9.10 -15.71
C TYR A 111 22.95 -7.62 -15.94
N ASP A 112 21.99 -6.82 -16.39
CA ASP A 112 22.16 -5.40 -16.73
C ASP A 112 21.37 -4.45 -15.82
N VAL A 113 20.87 -4.94 -14.67
CA VAL A 113 20.06 -4.13 -13.76
C VAL A 113 20.96 -3.08 -13.10
N PRO A 114 20.69 -1.77 -13.30
CA PRO A 114 21.43 -0.72 -12.65
C PRO A 114 21.31 -0.77 -11.11
N GLU A 115 22.20 -0.10 -10.41
CA GLU A 115 22.12 0.02 -8.96
C GLU A 115 21.00 0.94 -8.52
N THR A 116 20.20 0.47 -7.55
CA THR A 116 19.14 1.26 -6.93
C THR A 116 19.72 2.11 -5.81
N ALA A 117 19.48 3.42 -5.80
CA ALA A 117 19.76 4.26 -4.64
C ALA A 117 18.79 3.92 -3.51
N VAL A 118 19.30 3.75 -2.28
CA VAL A 118 18.52 3.29 -1.13
C VAL A 118 18.69 4.23 0.05
N TYR A 119 17.56 4.75 0.56
CA TYR A 119 17.51 5.44 1.83
C TYR A 119 17.12 4.44 2.93
N SER A 120 18.10 4.06 3.76
CA SER A 120 17.87 3.11 4.85
C SER A 120 17.27 3.80 6.07
N LEU A 121 16.06 3.39 6.45
CA LEU A 121 15.36 3.90 7.63
C LEU A 121 16.01 3.39 8.91
N ASP A 122 16.18 4.27 9.90
CA ASP A 122 16.68 3.91 11.22
C ASP A 122 15.68 3.00 11.94
N HIS A 123 16.16 1.89 12.50
CA HIS A 123 15.32 0.91 13.21
C HIS A 123 14.74 1.44 14.54
N GLN A 124 15.19 2.59 15.03
CA GLN A 124 14.62 3.18 16.24
C GLN A 124 13.19 3.68 16.00
N ASP A 125 12.97 4.37 14.88
CA ASP A 125 11.70 5.03 14.58
C ASP A 125 11.14 4.76 13.17
N PHE A 126 11.95 4.23 12.25
CA PHE A 126 11.63 4.05 10.84
C PHE A 126 11.09 5.32 10.15
N CYS A 127 11.49 6.48 10.66
CA CYS A 127 11.03 7.75 10.15
C CYS A 127 11.98 8.28 9.06
N ILE A 128 11.42 8.87 8.00
CA ILE A 128 12.19 9.62 7.02
C ILE A 128 12.60 10.95 7.65
N LYS A 129 13.90 11.31 7.55
CA LYS A 129 14.48 12.53 8.10
C LYS A 129 14.98 13.45 6.97
N GLU A 130 15.41 14.65 7.31
CA GLU A 130 15.86 15.66 6.31
C GLU A 130 17.07 15.22 5.49
N ASP A 131 17.89 14.31 6.01
CA ASP A 131 19.07 13.77 5.32
C ASP A 131 18.73 13.00 4.04
N ILE A 132 17.47 12.61 3.83
CA ILE A 132 17.01 12.05 2.55
C ILE A 132 17.25 13.03 1.40
N LEU A 133 17.12 14.35 1.63
CA LEU A 133 17.37 15.37 0.60
C LEU A 133 18.83 15.37 0.14
N THR A 134 19.77 15.22 1.08
CA THR A 134 21.20 15.07 0.76
C THR A 134 21.45 13.83 -0.10
N LEU A 135 20.74 12.73 0.18
CA LEU A 135 20.86 11.52 -0.65
C LEU A 135 20.27 11.75 -2.05
N ILE A 136 19.09 12.36 -2.14
CA ILE A 136 18.45 12.68 -3.45
C ILE A 136 19.36 13.58 -4.27
N GLU A 137 19.95 14.62 -3.65
CA GLU A 137 20.89 15.53 -4.30
C GLU A 137 22.15 14.80 -4.81
N ARG A 138 22.74 13.95 -3.99
CA ARG A 138 23.94 13.19 -4.38
C ARG A 138 23.65 12.18 -5.50
N GLU A 139 22.55 11.47 -5.39
CA GLU A 139 22.22 10.35 -6.29
C GLU A 139 21.52 10.81 -7.58
N MET A 140 20.85 11.96 -7.56
CA MET A 140 20.07 12.50 -8.69
C MET A 140 19.23 11.40 -9.39
N PRO A 141 18.33 10.72 -8.68
CA PRO A 141 17.49 9.68 -9.29
C PRO A 141 16.49 10.30 -10.27
N GLU A 142 16.05 9.56 -11.29
CA GLU A 142 14.98 10.01 -12.18
C GLU A 142 13.59 9.86 -11.52
N VAL A 143 13.47 8.88 -10.61
CA VAL A 143 12.25 8.65 -9.82
C VAL A 143 12.60 8.35 -8.35
N VAL A 144 11.90 9.00 -7.44
CA VAL A 144 11.87 8.66 -6.02
C VAL A 144 10.56 7.95 -5.71
N PHE A 145 10.63 6.76 -5.11
CA PHE A 145 9.46 6.01 -4.62
C PHE A 145 9.34 6.15 -3.11
N LEU A 146 8.21 6.65 -2.65
CA LEU A 146 7.87 6.77 -1.23
C LEU A 146 6.55 6.07 -0.94
N CYS A 147 6.42 5.49 0.25
CA CYS A 147 5.19 4.88 0.74
C CYS A 147 4.73 5.60 2.03
N ASN A 148 3.52 6.12 2.04
CA ASN A 148 2.99 6.94 3.13
C ASN A 148 1.53 6.62 3.45
N PRO A 149 1.23 5.93 4.56
CA PRO A 149 2.15 5.32 5.54
C PRO A 149 3.01 4.21 4.96
N ASN A 150 4.24 4.07 5.46
CA ASN A 150 5.19 3.10 4.93
C ASN A 150 4.78 1.64 5.22
N ASN A 151 4.92 0.76 4.25
CA ASN A 151 4.78 -0.68 4.40
C ASN A 151 6.18 -1.33 4.36
N PRO A 152 6.67 -1.98 5.47
CA PRO A 152 5.88 -2.64 6.51
C PRO A 152 5.76 -1.89 7.85
N THR A 153 6.30 -0.70 8.01
CA THR A 153 6.46 -0.06 9.33
C THR A 153 5.19 0.65 9.85
N GLY A 154 4.34 1.11 8.92
CA GLY A 154 3.13 1.89 9.23
C GLY A 154 3.43 3.35 9.64
N VAL A 155 4.68 3.79 9.53
CA VAL A 155 5.10 5.14 9.92
C VAL A 155 4.77 6.14 8.81
N LEU A 156 4.24 7.29 9.20
CA LEU A 156 4.00 8.43 8.29
C LEU A 156 5.29 9.21 8.05
N ILE A 157 5.41 9.74 6.85
CA ILE A 157 6.43 10.76 6.55
C ILE A 157 5.98 12.07 7.21
N PRO A 158 6.83 12.75 8.00
CA PRO A 158 6.48 14.06 8.55
C PRO A 158 6.10 15.03 7.43
N VAL A 159 4.99 15.76 7.62
CA VAL A 159 4.41 16.62 6.57
C VAL A 159 5.42 17.63 6.01
N GLN A 160 6.25 18.21 6.90
CA GLN A 160 7.29 19.17 6.51
C GLN A 160 8.37 18.52 5.65
N ILE A 161 8.78 17.30 5.98
CA ILE A 161 9.77 16.54 5.20
C ILE A 161 9.19 16.17 3.83
N LEU A 162 7.93 15.69 3.79
CA LEU A 162 7.27 15.37 2.53
C LEU A 162 7.14 16.61 1.63
N ALA A 163 6.79 17.77 2.20
CA ALA A 163 6.74 19.03 1.48
C ALA A 163 8.11 19.42 0.89
N SER A 164 9.18 19.30 1.68
CA SER A 164 10.54 19.57 1.21
C SER A 164 10.97 18.63 0.09
N ILE A 165 10.62 17.34 0.19
CA ILE A 165 10.95 16.34 -0.85
C ILE A 165 10.21 16.66 -2.16
N VAL A 166 8.92 16.96 -2.12
CA VAL A 166 8.13 17.21 -3.34
C VAL A 166 8.59 18.49 -4.05
N GLU A 167 8.90 19.55 -3.29
CA GLU A 167 9.46 20.80 -3.88
C GLU A 167 10.83 20.54 -4.49
N TYR A 168 11.74 19.90 -3.75
CA TYR A 168 13.07 19.59 -4.27
C TYR A 168 12.99 18.75 -5.55
N CYS A 169 12.15 17.72 -5.57
CA CYS A 169 11.94 16.89 -6.75
C CYS A 169 11.39 17.68 -7.95
N LYS A 170 10.46 18.60 -7.71
CA LYS A 170 9.90 19.48 -8.75
C LYS A 170 10.98 20.37 -9.35
N ASP A 171 11.74 21.07 -8.51
CA ASP A 171 12.78 22.02 -8.95
C ASP A 171 13.89 21.33 -9.74
N ASN A 172 14.21 20.09 -9.41
CA ASN A 172 15.26 19.29 -10.06
C ASN A 172 14.73 18.33 -11.15
N LYS A 173 13.44 18.42 -11.53
CA LYS A 173 12.80 17.59 -12.56
C LYS A 173 12.86 16.08 -12.24
N ILE A 174 12.90 15.73 -10.96
CA ILE A 174 12.81 14.36 -10.47
C ILE A 174 11.33 14.00 -10.32
N ARG A 175 10.93 12.82 -10.77
CA ARG A 175 9.58 12.33 -10.56
C ARG A 175 9.44 11.77 -9.15
N LEU A 176 8.31 12.05 -8.50
CA LEU A 176 7.96 11.48 -7.21
C LEU A 176 6.77 10.53 -7.38
N PHE A 177 6.95 9.27 -7.02
CA PHE A 177 5.87 8.29 -6.90
C PHE A 177 5.54 8.09 -5.42
N LEU A 178 4.37 8.55 -4.99
CA LEU A 178 3.90 8.50 -3.61
C LEU A 178 2.78 7.46 -3.47
N ASP A 179 3.07 6.36 -2.77
CA ASP A 179 2.07 5.31 -2.50
C ASP A 179 1.27 5.64 -1.23
N GLU A 180 0.01 6.00 -1.42
CA GLU A 180 -0.95 6.30 -0.37
C GLU A 180 -2.00 5.18 -0.18
N CYS A 181 -1.71 3.93 -0.55
CA CYS A 181 -2.67 2.81 -0.44
C CYS A 181 -3.19 2.54 0.99
N PHE A 182 -2.53 3.07 2.01
CA PHE A 182 -2.94 2.95 3.42
C PHE A 182 -3.33 4.29 4.05
N MET A 183 -3.37 5.38 3.28
CA MET A 183 -3.62 6.73 3.79
C MET A 183 -5.00 6.85 4.45
N ASP A 184 -6.03 6.23 3.89
CA ASP A 184 -7.41 6.28 4.40
C ASP A 184 -7.51 5.77 5.84
N PHE A 185 -6.64 4.83 6.27
CA PHE A 185 -6.63 4.32 7.66
C PHE A 185 -6.12 5.30 8.70
N THR A 186 -5.47 6.38 8.28
CA THR A 186 -4.95 7.41 9.19
C THR A 186 -6.07 8.22 9.81
N GLY A 187 -7.19 8.38 9.09
CA GLY A 187 -8.25 9.34 9.42
C GLY A 187 -7.80 10.80 9.36
N ARG A 188 -6.68 11.07 8.67
CA ARG A 188 -6.06 12.39 8.51
C ARG A 188 -5.57 12.58 7.08
N GLU A 189 -6.38 12.16 6.12
CA GLU A 189 -6.03 12.27 4.70
C GLU A 189 -5.79 13.73 4.30
N GLU A 190 -6.65 14.65 4.72
CA GLU A 190 -6.54 16.10 4.45
C GLU A 190 -5.19 16.69 4.92
N GLU A 191 -4.62 16.18 6.03
CA GLU A 191 -3.36 16.68 6.58
C GLU A 191 -2.12 16.04 5.92
N ASN A 192 -2.21 14.78 5.49
CA ASN A 192 -1.05 13.95 5.15
C ASN A 192 -0.98 13.55 3.67
N SER A 193 -2.07 13.71 2.90
CA SER A 193 -2.10 13.44 1.47
C SER A 193 -1.70 14.66 0.65
N LEU A 194 -1.10 14.42 -0.52
CA LEU A 194 -0.79 15.48 -1.48
C LEU A 194 -1.84 15.58 -2.61
N VAL A 195 -2.99 14.90 -2.50
CA VAL A 195 -4.01 14.89 -3.55
C VAL A 195 -4.51 16.29 -3.88
N GLU A 196 -4.81 17.14 -2.89
CA GLU A 196 -5.28 18.50 -3.11
C GLU A 196 -4.24 19.40 -3.78
N LYS A 197 -2.95 19.09 -3.61
CA LYS A 197 -1.83 19.83 -4.18
C LYS A 197 -1.34 19.28 -5.52
N LEU A 198 -2.02 18.27 -6.06
CA LEU A 198 -1.58 17.56 -7.28
C LEU A 198 -1.31 18.50 -8.46
N LYS A 199 -2.13 19.56 -8.62
CA LYS A 199 -1.99 20.55 -9.70
C LYS A 199 -0.71 21.38 -9.60
N GLU A 200 -0.14 21.53 -8.40
CA GLU A 200 1.09 22.26 -8.15
C GLU A 200 2.34 21.45 -8.53
N TYR A 201 2.18 20.11 -8.60
CA TYR A 201 3.28 19.14 -8.75
C TYR A 201 3.06 18.20 -9.95
N PRO A 202 3.30 18.62 -11.18
CA PRO A 202 3.11 17.76 -12.36
C PRO A 202 4.08 16.57 -12.40
N ASN A 203 5.17 16.60 -11.62
CA ASN A 203 6.10 15.50 -11.45
C ASN A 203 5.65 14.45 -10.43
N LEU A 204 4.51 14.68 -9.73
CA LEU A 204 3.97 13.80 -8.70
C LEU A 204 2.99 12.78 -9.31
N MET A 205 3.13 11.52 -8.90
CA MET A 205 2.17 10.45 -9.09
C MET A 205 1.74 9.93 -7.73
N ILE A 206 0.46 9.95 -7.41
CA ILE A 206 -0.10 9.38 -6.19
C ILE A 206 -0.80 8.07 -6.52
N LEU A 207 -0.48 7.02 -5.78
CA LEU A 207 -1.10 5.70 -5.89
C LEU A 207 -2.10 5.48 -4.77
N LYS A 208 -3.30 5.02 -5.10
CA LYS A 208 -4.35 4.63 -4.15
C LYS A 208 -4.93 3.25 -4.49
N ALA A 209 -5.53 2.58 -3.51
CA ALA A 209 -6.09 1.24 -3.70
C ALA A 209 -7.39 1.03 -2.93
N PHE A 210 -8.36 0.41 -3.57
CA PHE A 210 -9.58 -0.07 -2.92
C PHE A 210 -9.37 -1.36 -2.10
N THR A 211 -8.26 -2.04 -2.37
CA THR A 211 -7.92 -3.39 -1.86
C THR A 211 -8.04 -3.51 -0.34
N LYS A 212 -7.59 -2.49 0.39
CA LYS A 212 -7.36 -2.56 1.85
C LYS A 212 -8.54 -2.01 2.62
N MET A 213 -8.90 -0.75 2.39
CA MET A 213 -9.98 -0.06 3.08
C MET A 213 -11.33 -0.75 2.86
N TYR A 214 -11.64 -1.14 1.62
CA TYR A 214 -12.93 -1.76 1.28
C TYR A 214 -12.87 -3.30 1.19
N ALA A 215 -11.86 -3.91 1.77
CA ALA A 215 -11.68 -5.38 1.81
C ALA A 215 -11.84 -6.08 0.44
N MET A 216 -11.42 -5.43 -0.65
CA MET A 216 -11.61 -5.88 -2.03
C MET A 216 -10.35 -6.53 -2.63
N ALA A 217 -9.57 -7.26 -1.83
CA ALA A 217 -8.30 -7.83 -2.28
C ALA A 217 -8.46 -8.75 -3.50
N GLY A 218 -9.50 -9.57 -3.54
CA GLY A 218 -9.81 -10.47 -4.65
C GLY A 218 -10.40 -9.78 -5.89
N VAL A 219 -10.98 -8.58 -5.76
CA VAL A 219 -11.56 -7.80 -6.85
C VAL A 219 -10.49 -7.17 -7.74
N ARG A 220 -9.32 -6.87 -7.18
CA ARG A 220 -8.17 -6.31 -7.90
C ARG A 220 -8.45 -4.94 -8.49
N LEU A 221 -8.54 -3.89 -7.65
CA LEU A 221 -8.74 -2.51 -8.09
C LEU A 221 -7.82 -1.53 -7.37
N GLY A 222 -7.17 -0.66 -8.14
CA GLY A 222 -6.39 0.47 -7.68
C GLY A 222 -6.39 1.58 -8.71
N PHE A 223 -5.89 2.74 -8.36
CA PHE A 223 -5.80 3.87 -9.28
C PHE A 223 -4.63 4.78 -8.96
N GLY A 224 -4.21 5.55 -9.95
CA GLY A 224 -3.18 6.57 -9.82
C GLY A 224 -3.70 7.92 -10.24
N LEU A 225 -3.15 8.97 -9.63
CA LEU A 225 -3.50 10.37 -9.84
C LEU A 225 -2.25 11.17 -10.18
N THR A 226 -2.29 11.95 -11.25
CA THR A 226 -1.19 12.88 -11.62
C THR A 226 -1.72 14.05 -12.43
N ALA A 227 -1.09 15.21 -12.31
CA ALA A 227 -1.39 16.35 -13.18
C ALA A 227 -0.79 16.21 -14.58
N ASP A 228 0.17 15.30 -14.79
CA ASP A 228 0.79 14.99 -16.09
C ASP A 228 -0.14 14.05 -16.91
N THR A 229 -1.03 14.65 -17.70
CA THR A 229 -1.97 13.88 -18.55
C THR A 229 -1.26 13.13 -19.66
N GLU A 230 -0.10 13.60 -20.14
CA GLU A 230 0.70 12.85 -21.13
C GLU A 230 1.29 11.57 -20.50
N LEU A 231 1.61 11.61 -19.22
CA LEU A 231 2.02 10.41 -18.49
C LEU A 231 0.87 9.39 -18.43
N ILE A 232 -0.37 9.84 -18.19
CA ILE A 232 -1.56 8.95 -18.20
C ILE A 232 -1.68 8.23 -19.55
N ASP A 233 -1.53 8.95 -20.65
CA ASP A 233 -1.60 8.36 -22.00
C ASP A 233 -0.48 7.32 -22.22
N ARG A 234 0.76 7.63 -21.81
CA ARG A 234 1.87 6.67 -21.88
C ARG A 234 1.64 5.44 -20.98
N MET A 235 1.03 5.63 -19.80
CA MET A 235 0.70 4.51 -18.91
C MET A 235 -0.39 3.60 -19.49
N TYR A 236 -1.35 4.13 -20.25
CA TYR A 236 -2.31 3.31 -20.99
C TYR A 236 -1.63 2.49 -22.08
N GLN A 237 -0.65 3.07 -22.79
CA GLN A 237 0.13 2.38 -23.81
C GLN A 237 1.09 1.33 -23.24
N ALA A 238 1.49 1.48 -21.99
CA ALA A 238 2.43 0.60 -21.28
C ALA A 238 1.81 -0.72 -20.78
N GLY A 239 0.50 -0.93 -20.95
CA GLY A 239 -0.16 -2.15 -20.52
C GLY A 239 -1.37 -2.53 -21.36
N PRO A 240 -1.95 -3.73 -21.17
CA PRO A 240 -3.08 -4.20 -21.96
C PRO A 240 -4.33 -3.33 -21.74
N PRO A 241 -5.19 -3.17 -22.78
CA PRO A 241 -6.50 -2.57 -22.64
C PRO A 241 -7.43 -3.47 -21.78
N TRP A 242 -8.56 -2.92 -21.33
CA TRP A 242 -9.60 -3.65 -20.57
C TRP A 242 -9.09 -4.31 -19.28
N ASN A 243 -8.09 -3.72 -18.65
CA ASN A 243 -7.44 -4.29 -17.45
C ASN A 243 -8.31 -4.27 -16.18
N VAL A 244 -9.36 -3.44 -16.13
CA VAL A 244 -10.31 -3.36 -15.02
C VAL A 244 -11.61 -4.03 -15.43
N SER A 245 -12.01 -5.10 -14.74
CA SER A 245 -13.22 -5.85 -15.06
C SER A 245 -14.50 -5.04 -14.77
N VAL A 246 -15.62 -5.43 -15.39
CA VAL A 246 -16.94 -4.83 -15.10
C VAL A 246 -17.30 -4.93 -13.63
N LEU A 247 -16.94 -6.04 -12.96
CA LEU A 247 -17.17 -6.27 -11.53
C LEU A 247 -16.34 -5.32 -10.67
N ALA A 248 -15.07 -5.14 -11.01
CA ALA A 248 -14.18 -4.22 -10.30
C ALA A 248 -14.63 -2.77 -10.47
N SER A 249 -15.05 -2.37 -11.66
CA SER A 249 -15.58 -1.02 -11.92
C SER A 249 -16.85 -0.75 -11.12
N ALA A 250 -17.79 -1.71 -11.08
CA ALA A 250 -19.02 -1.59 -10.28
C ALA A 250 -18.70 -1.47 -8.78
N ALA A 251 -17.83 -2.35 -8.26
CA ALA A 251 -17.38 -2.35 -6.88
C ALA A 251 -16.72 -1.02 -6.48
N GLY A 252 -15.83 -0.51 -7.33
CA GLY A 252 -15.14 0.76 -7.10
C GLY A 252 -16.10 1.95 -7.02
N LYS A 253 -17.05 2.03 -7.95
CA LYS A 253 -18.08 3.10 -7.94
C LYS A 253 -18.99 3.05 -6.69
N ALA A 254 -19.29 1.88 -6.17
CA ALA A 254 -20.02 1.73 -4.93
C ALA A 254 -19.16 2.14 -3.73
N ALA A 255 -17.91 1.66 -3.66
CA ALA A 255 -16.97 1.95 -2.57
C ALA A 255 -16.70 3.45 -2.39
N LEU A 256 -16.62 4.22 -3.47
CA LEU A 256 -16.39 5.67 -3.42
C LEU A 256 -17.48 6.46 -2.69
N LYS A 257 -18.66 5.86 -2.45
CA LYS A 257 -19.79 6.47 -1.76
C LYS A 257 -19.85 6.14 -0.26
N GLU A 258 -18.90 5.34 0.24
CA GLU A 258 -18.91 4.74 1.58
C GLU A 258 -18.09 5.57 2.58
N ASP A 259 -18.36 6.89 2.68
CA ASP A 259 -17.62 7.79 3.59
C ASP A 259 -17.81 7.43 5.06
N ASP A 260 -19.02 7.04 5.45
CA ASP A 260 -19.31 6.66 6.84
C ASP A 260 -18.65 5.34 7.22
N PHE A 261 -18.56 4.38 6.28
CA PHE A 261 -17.80 3.15 6.46
C PHE A 261 -16.30 3.41 6.67
N VAL A 262 -15.72 4.37 5.95
CA VAL A 262 -14.32 4.78 6.15
C VAL A 262 -14.13 5.33 7.56
N LYS A 263 -15.02 6.22 8.03
CA LYS A 263 -14.96 6.79 9.38
C LYS A 263 -15.09 5.71 10.47
N GLU A 264 -16.07 4.81 10.30
CA GLU A 264 -16.27 3.65 11.20
C GLU A 264 -15.02 2.77 11.25
N THR A 265 -14.45 2.44 10.09
CA THR A 265 -13.22 1.65 10.00
C THR A 265 -12.07 2.31 10.74
N VAL A 266 -11.84 3.61 10.55
CA VAL A 266 -10.77 4.35 11.23
C VAL A 266 -10.93 4.30 12.76
N GLN A 267 -12.14 4.49 13.25
CA GLN A 267 -12.42 4.41 14.69
C GLN A 267 -12.19 3.00 15.23
N TYR A 268 -12.67 2.00 14.50
CA TYR A 268 -12.49 0.59 14.85
C TYR A 268 -11.00 0.20 14.91
N ILE A 269 -10.25 0.50 13.86
CA ILE A 269 -8.80 0.21 13.79
C ILE A 269 -8.03 0.92 14.89
N ARG A 270 -8.37 2.17 15.22
CA ARG A 270 -7.75 2.90 16.33
C ARG A 270 -7.95 2.16 17.67
N LYS A 271 -9.19 1.77 17.96
CA LYS A 271 -9.52 1.02 19.19
C LYS A 271 -8.78 -0.31 19.27
N GLU A 272 -8.77 -1.07 18.19
CA GLU A 272 -8.12 -2.38 18.16
C GLU A 272 -6.59 -2.27 18.23
N LYS A 273 -5.99 -1.22 17.65
CA LYS A 273 -4.55 -0.95 17.82
C LYS A 273 -4.19 -0.68 19.28
N GLU A 274 -4.97 0.14 19.99
CA GLU A 274 -4.73 0.41 21.41
C GLU A 274 -4.78 -0.88 22.25
N TYR A 275 -5.76 -1.75 21.99
CA TYR A 275 -5.83 -3.08 22.62
C TYR A 275 -4.57 -3.91 22.34
N LEU A 276 -4.16 -3.99 21.05
CA LEU A 276 -2.96 -4.74 20.66
C LEU A 276 -1.68 -4.16 21.27
N TYR A 277 -1.53 -2.84 21.33
CA TYR A 277 -0.36 -2.20 21.94
C TYR A 277 -0.25 -2.53 23.42
N GLN A 278 -1.34 -2.40 24.18
CA GLN A 278 -1.37 -2.75 25.62
C GLN A 278 -1.01 -4.24 25.85
N ALA A 279 -1.52 -5.11 24.99
CA ALA A 279 -1.21 -6.53 25.09
C ALA A 279 0.25 -6.84 24.74
N LEU A 280 0.80 -6.22 23.69
CA LEU A 280 2.21 -6.37 23.30
C LEU A 280 3.16 -5.80 24.37
N ASP A 281 2.81 -4.66 24.98
CA ASP A 281 3.55 -4.10 26.13
C ASP A 281 3.59 -5.09 27.30
N THR A 282 2.44 -5.70 27.64
CA THR A 282 2.34 -6.71 28.72
C THR A 282 3.20 -7.95 28.42
N LEU A 283 3.34 -8.31 27.15
CA LEU A 283 4.16 -9.45 26.70
C LEU A 283 5.64 -9.10 26.54
N GLY A 284 6.03 -7.84 26.70
CA GLY A 284 7.39 -7.37 26.49
C GLY A 284 7.86 -7.46 25.02
N VAL A 285 6.94 -7.46 24.06
CA VAL A 285 7.25 -7.52 22.62
C VAL A 285 7.54 -6.13 22.11
N GLN A 286 8.68 -5.95 21.46
CA GLN A 286 9.01 -4.69 20.81
C GLN A 286 8.13 -4.50 19.55
N TYR A 287 7.54 -3.31 19.40
CA TYR A 287 6.75 -2.93 18.24
C TYR A 287 6.92 -1.44 17.91
N TRP A 288 6.45 -1.05 16.72
CA TRP A 288 6.41 0.34 16.29
C TRP A 288 4.97 0.80 16.10
N LYS A 289 4.63 1.99 16.61
CA LYS A 289 3.31 2.59 16.44
C LYS A 289 3.04 2.86 14.96
N SER A 290 1.86 2.46 14.50
CA SER A 290 1.48 2.50 13.09
C SER A 290 0.30 3.43 12.84
N ALA A 291 0.34 4.20 11.76
CA ALA A 291 -0.79 4.97 11.26
C ALA A 291 -1.75 4.13 10.39
N ALA A 292 -1.32 2.94 9.95
CA ALA A 292 -2.10 2.02 9.12
C ALA A 292 -2.86 0.95 9.94
N ASN A 293 -3.41 -0.05 9.27
CA ASN A 293 -4.14 -1.18 9.87
C ASN A 293 -3.26 -2.43 10.10
N TYR A 294 -2.00 -2.21 10.41
CA TYR A 294 -1.03 -3.27 10.76
C TYR A 294 0.02 -2.72 11.72
N ILE A 295 0.75 -3.61 12.37
CA ILE A 295 1.80 -3.30 13.33
C ILE A 295 3.06 -4.09 12.96
N LEU A 296 4.20 -3.41 12.83
CA LEU A 296 5.51 -4.05 12.77
C LEU A 296 5.96 -4.39 14.19
N LEU A 297 6.46 -5.59 14.40
CA LEU A 297 7.00 -6.05 15.69
C LEU A 297 8.31 -6.81 15.51
N LYS A 298 9.05 -6.96 16.61
CA LYS A 298 10.28 -7.72 16.67
C LYS A 298 10.20 -8.78 17.77
N ALA A 299 10.52 -10.02 17.44
CA ALA A 299 10.48 -11.16 18.34
C ALA A 299 11.50 -12.22 17.88
N ASP A 300 11.50 -13.40 18.51
CA ASP A 300 12.35 -14.52 18.12
C ASP A 300 12.09 -14.93 16.67
N ARG A 301 13.18 -15.32 15.98
CA ARG A 301 13.14 -15.63 14.52
C ARG A 301 12.15 -16.72 14.12
N ASP A 302 11.81 -17.66 15.03
CA ASP A 302 10.91 -18.79 14.81
C ASP A 302 9.44 -18.50 15.23
N LEU A 303 9.10 -17.23 15.55
CA LEU A 303 7.77 -16.83 15.97
C LEU A 303 6.70 -17.22 14.94
N LYS A 304 6.98 -17.03 13.65
CA LYS A 304 6.03 -17.36 12.58
C LYS A 304 5.68 -18.85 12.58
N GLU A 305 6.68 -19.71 12.67
CA GLU A 305 6.51 -21.16 12.66
C GLU A 305 5.71 -21.61 13.88
N ARG A 306 6.00 -21.05 15.05
CA ARG A 306 5.26 -21.34 16.30
C ARG A 306 3.79 -20.89 16.21
N LEU A 307 3.53 -19.73 15.63
CA LEU A 307 2.17 -19.25 15.42
C LEU A 307 1.41 -20.05 14.35
N ILE A 308 2.09 -20.50 13.28
CA ILE A 308 1.46 -21.42 12.31
C ILE A 308 1.02 -22.71 13.00
N ALA A 309 1.84 -23.28 13.89
CA ALA A 309 1.45 -24.45 14.68
C ALA A 309 0.24 -24.17 15.61
N ALA A 310 0.01 -22.92 15.99
CA ALA A 310 -1.17 -22.45 16.72
C ALA A 310 -2.34 -22.01 15.80
N GLY A 311 -2.25 -22.25 14.49
CA GLY A 311 -3.30 -21.90 13.52
C GLY A 311 -3.33 -20.42 13.09
N ILE A 312 -2.26 -19.68 13.29
CA ILE A 312 -2.17 -18.23 12.97
C ILE A 312 -1.03 -17.95 12.01
N LEU A 313 -1.31 -17.24 10.92
CA LEU A 313 -0.32 -16.81 9.94
C LEU A 313 -0.01 -15.32 10.12
N ILE A 314 1.27 -15.00 10.36
CA ILE A 314 1.79 -13.62 10.38
C ILE A 314 2.73 -13.38 9.21
N ARG A 315 3.03 -12.12 8.89
CA ARG A 315 3.96 -11.75 7.83
C ARG A 315 5.40 -11.71 8.37
N ASP A 316 6.25 -12.62 7.92
CA ASP A 316 7.69 -12.55 8.12
C ASP A 316 8.28 -11.46 7.22
N CYS A 317 8.95 -10.47 7.81
CA CYS A 317 9.52 -9.33 7.12
C CYS A 317 11.03 -9.45 6.87
N SER A 318 11.64 -10.60 7.10
CA SER A 318 13.07 -10.84 6.90
C SER A 318 13.55 -10.62 5.46
N ASN A 319 12.63 -10.73 4.49
CA ASN A 319 12.92 -10.49 3.07
C ASN A 319 12.85 -9.02 2.64
N TYR A 320 12.46 -8.12 3.53
CA TYR A 320 12.53 -6.69 3.24
C TYR A 320 13.99 -6.22 3.38
N ARG A 321 14.44 -5.40 2.40
CA ARG A 321 15.76 -4.75 2.52
C ARG A 321 15.82 -3.93 3.81
N ASN A 322 16.96 -3.89 4.49
CA ASN A 322 17.18 -3.26 5.80
C ASN A 322 16.39 -3.89 6.96
N LEU A 323 15.76 -5.06 6.77
CA LEU A 323 15.26 -5.88 7.88
C LEU A 323 15.97 -7.24 7.87
N SER A 324 15.92 -7.94 9.01
CA SER A 324 16.50 -9.25 9.21
C SER A 324 15.46 -10.22 9.78
N GLU A 325 15.89 -11.45 10.08
CA GLU A 325 15.07 -12.38 10.88
C GLU A 325 14.64 -11.75 12.20
N GLY A 326 13.45 -12.10 12.65
CA GLY A 326 12.84 -11.57 13.87
C GLY A 326 11.94 -10.35 13.66
N TYR A 327 11.87 -9.77 12.45
CA TYR A 327 10.89 -8.74 12.14
C TYR A 327 9.65 -9.34 11.52
N PHE A 328 8.49 -9.03 12.12
CA PHE A 328 7.20 -9.53 11.66
C PHE A 328 6.19 -8.38 11.56
N ARG A 329 5.19 -8.56 10.70
CA ARG A 329 4.07 -7.64 10.61
C ARG A 329 2.77 -8.40 10.85
N ILE A 330 1.92 -7.86 11.72
CA ILE A 330 0.57 -8.36 12.00
C ILE A 330 -0.47 -7.36 11.52
N ALA A 331 -1.53 -7.83 10.87
CA ALA A 331 -2.69 -7.02 10.56
C ALA A 331 -3.51 -6.75 11.83
N VAL A 332 -4.24 -5.63 11.85
CA VAL A 332 -5.29 -5.40 12.85
C VAL A 332 -6.56 -6.07 12.35
N LYS A 333 -7.13 -7.00 13.14
CA LYS A 333 -8.29 -7.82 12.79
C LYS A 333 -9.51 -7.50 13.67
N SER A 334 -10.52 -8.37 13.63
CA SER A 334 -11.64 -8.28 14.56
C SER A 334 -11.16 -8.44 16.00
N HIS A 335 -11.88 -7.87 16.98
CA HIS A 335 -11.51 -7.99 18.38
C HIS A 335 -11.32 -9.45 18.79
N ALA A 336 -12.28 -10.32 18.43
CA ALA A 336 -12.19 -11.75 18.72
C ALA A 336 -10.97 -12.44 18.09
N ASP A 337 -10.54 -12.01 16.89
CA ASP A 337 -9.34 -12.55 16.27
C ASP A 337 -8.08 -12.00 16.91
N ASN A 338 -8.07 -10.71 17.27
CA ASN A 338 -6.96 -10.10 18.00
C ASN A 338 -6.76 -10.78 19.37
N GLU A 339 -7.84 -11.13 20.09
CA GLU A 339 -7.77 -11.92 21.33
C GLU A 339 -7.11 -13.28 21.11
N LYS A 340 -7.48 -13.99 20.03
CA LYS A 340 -6.85 -15.29 19.66
C LYS A 340 -5.36 -15.12 19.38
N LEU A 341 -4.96 -14.07 18.65
CA LEU A 341 -3.54 -13.75 18.41
C LEU A 341 -2.80 -13.54 19.73
N ILE A 342 -3.34 -12.71 20.64
CA ILE A 342 -2.69 -12.42 21.92
C ILE A 342 -2.61 -13.68 22.80
N ALA A 343 -3.65 -14.50 22.83
CA ALA A 343 -3.62 -15.77 23.55
C ALA A 343 -2.52 -16.71 23.01
N ALA A 344 -2.41 -16.81 21.69
CA ALA A 344 -1.36 -17.61 21.05
C ALA A 344 0.04 -17.04 21.34
N LEU A 345 0.23 -15.71 21.25
CA LEU A 345 1.51 -15.05 21.57
C LEU A 345 1.95 -15.34 23.02
N LYS A 346 1.04 -15.29 23.99
CA LYS A 346 1.36 -15.69 25.40
C LYS A 346 1.95 -17.09 25.47
N VAL A 347 1.30 -18.07 24.85
CA VAL A 347 1.75 -19.47 24.89
C VAL A 347 3.10 -19.68 24.20
N VAL A 348 3.31 -19.00 23.06
CA VAL A 348 4.53 -19.22 22.28
C VAL A 348 5.73 -18.41 22.76
N LEU A 349 5.52 -17.31 23.50
CA LEU A 349 6.62 -16.47 24.03
C LEU A 349 7.05 -16.90 25.45
N GLU A 350 6.20 -17.58 26.24
CA GLU A 350 6.52 -18.10 27.55
C GLU A 350 7.42 -19.35 27.53
N ARG A 351 7.84 -19.83 26.37
CA ARG A 351 8.75 -20.97 26.15
C ARG A 351 10.14 -20.47 25.72
#